data_b02b54d00d5bd0a666b382231b1561ec
#
_entry.id   b02b54d00d5bd0a666b382231b1561ec
#
_cell.length_a   1.000
_cell.length_b   1.000
_cell.length_c   1.000
_cell.angle_alpha   90.00
_cell.angle_beta   90.00
_cell.angle_gamma   90.00
#
_symmetry.space_group_name_H-M   'P 1'
#
loop_
_entity.id
_entity.type
_entity.pdbx_description
1 polymer ?
#
loop_
_entity_poly.entity_id
_entity_poly.type
_entity_poly.pdbx_seq_one_letter_code
_entity_poly.pdbx_strand_id
1 'polypeptide(L)'
;MAAMRRLAYLFPAFPVLHQTFTLFEVVGLKRRGYEICLFSLRSGGGGPQQNEAEPLVAETEYCPSLLSRAMLGRFFHAVRQRPGDVTRLFAAVISAWRERHPGASDHSEAPAATTLSFGERVLAVYHHNAWVYLAKSLVLVPYAIWLGDRLRDRGIQHLHAHWATYPVTTAYLVKKWAGIPYSFTAHAYDIYMIDRMLPAKVREAAFVVTCAR
;
A
#
# COMPACT_ATOMS: atom_id res chain seq x y z
N MET A 1 3.59 -28.60 16.67
CA MET A 1 2.96 -27.90 15.53
C MET A 1 3.41 -26.44 15.58
N ALA A 2 4.11 -25.94 14.57
CA ALA A 2 4.44 -24.52 14.52
C ALA A 2 3.12 -23.74 14.45
N ALA A 3 2.95 -22.72 15.30
CA ALA A 3 1.78 -21.87 15.27
C ALA A 3 1.63 -21.28 13.87
N MET A 4 0.47 -21.49 13.26
CA MET A 4 0.17 -20.98 11.92
C MET A 4 0.28 -19.45 11.97
N ARG A 5 1.24 -18.88 11.24
CA ARG A 5 1.46 -17.44 11.23
C ARG A 5 0.29 -16.78 10.50
N ARG A 6 -0.41 -15.89 11.17
CA ARG A 6 -1.47 -15.09 10.55
C ARG A 6 -0.85 -13.99 9.70
N LEU A 7 -1.17 -14.01 8.42
CA LEU A 7 -0.66 -13.06 7.44
C LEU A 7 -1.78 -12.12 7.01
N ALA A 8 -1.45 -10.88 6.71
CA ALA A 8 -2.36 -9.97 6.03
C ALA A 8 -1.81 -9.61 4.65
N TYR A 9 -2.71 -9.44 3.69
CA TYR A 9 -2.43 -8.89 2.37
C TYR A 9 -3.08 -7.52 2.22
N LEU A 10 -2.34 -6.55 1.70
CA LEU A 10 -2.82 -5.20 1.46
C LEU A 10 -2.77 -4.86 -0.03
N PHE A 11 -3.93 -4.51 -0.59
CA PHE A 11 -4.08 -4.10 -1.98
C PHE A 11 -4.39 -2.60 -2.11
N PRO A 12 -4.01 -1.95 -3.23
CA PRO A 12 -4.43 -0.57 -3.51
C PRO A 12 -5.93 -0.49 -3.78
N ALA A 13 -6.46 -1.49 -4.48
CA ALA A 13 -7.87 -1.74 -4.74
C ALA A 13 -8.08 -3.23 -4.96
N PHE A 14 -9.21 -3.78 -4.51
CA PHE A 14 -9.56 -5.18 -4.71
C PHE A 14 -11.10 -5.32 -4.78
N PRO A 15 -11.63 -6.22 -5.63
CA PRO A 15 -10.95 -6.93 -6.70
C PRO A 15 -10.72 -6.01 -7.92
N VAL A 16 -9.73 -6.33 -8.74
CA VAL A 16 -9.45 -5.61 -9.98
C VAL A 16 -9.22 -6.62 -11.10
N LEU A 17 -9.99 -6.56 -12.17
CA LEU A 17 -10.04 -7.57 -13.23
C LEU A 17 -8.67 -7.86 -13.87
N HIS A 18 -7.87 -6.83 -14.11
CA HIS A 18 -6.56 -6.95 -14.76
C HIS A 18 -5.42 -7.35 -13.77
N GLN A 19 -5.71 -7.50 -12.48
CA GLN A 19 -4.73 -7.94 -11.46
C GLN A 19 -4.93 -9.41 -11.08
N THR A 20 -5.08 -10.27 -12.08
CA THR A 20 -5.31 -11.71 -11.90
C THR A 20 -4.22 -12.41 -11.09
N PHE A 21 -2.98 -11.97 -11.24
CA PHE A 21 -1.84 -12.52 -10.54
C PHE A 21 -1.96 -12.36 -9.01
N THR A 22 -2.46 -11.23 -8.51
CA THR A 22 -2.68 -11.02 -7.07
C THR A 22 -3.79 -11.92 -6.54
N LEU A 23 -4.85 -12.10 -7.33
CA LEU A 23 -5.96 -12.99 -6.99
C LEU A 23 -5.47 -14.45 -6.88
N PHE A 24 -4.78 -14.94 -7.91
CA PHE A 24 -4.31 -16.34 -7.93
C PHE A 24 -3.21 -16.61 -6.91
N GLU A 25 -2.39 -15.62 -6.55
CA GLU A 25 -1.44 -15.74 -5.44
C GLU A 25 -2.17 -16.01 -4.12
N VAL A 26 -3.17 -15.20 -3.79
CA VAL A 26 -3.98 -15.37 -2.57
C VAL A 26 -4.71 -16.73 -2.58
N VAL A 27 -5.38 -17.07 -3.68
CA VAL A 27 -6.06 -18.36 -3.83
C VAL A 27 -5.07 -19.52 -3.66
N GLY A 28 -3.90 -19.44 -4.27
CA GLY A 28 -2.85 -20.43 -4.17
C GLY A 28 -2.32 -20.63 -2.75
N LEU A 29 -2.16 -19.56 -1.99
CA LEU A 29 -1.72 -19.61 -0.61
C LEU A 29 -2.82 -20.18 0.32
N LYS A 30 -4.07 -19.75 0.14
CA LYS A 30 -5.20 -20.30 0.89
C LYS A 30 -5.36 -21.80 0.65
N ARG A 31 -5.22 -22.26 -0.60
CA ARG A 31 -5.24 -23.72 -0.94
C ARG A 31 -4.11 -24.50 -0.26
N ARG A 32 -2.99 -23.86 0.07
CA ARG A 32 -1.89 -24.46 0.84
C ARG A 32 -2.09 -24.38 2.36
N GLY A 33 -3.23 -23.89 2.82
CA GLY A 33 -3.61 -23.85 4.24
C GLY A 33 -3.10 -22.62 4.98
N TYR A 34 -2.64 -21.57 4.30
CA TYR A 34 -2.29 -20.32 4.98
C TYR A 34 -3.53 -19.53 5.39
N GLU A 35 -3.56 -19.04 6.62
CA GLU A 35 -4.59 -18.12 7.09
C GLU A 35 -4.23 -16.70 6.67
N ILE A 36 -4.97 -16.15 5.69
CA ILE A 36 -4.70 -14.84 5.10
C ILE A 36 -5.89 -13.92 5.33
N CYS A 37 -5.65 -12.79 5.99
CA CYS A 37 -6.60 -11.69 6.11
C CYS A 37 -6.37 -10.70 4.96
N LEU A 38 -7.46 -10.33 4.25
CA LEU A 38 -7.39 -9.44 3.11
C LEU A 38 -7.79 -8.03 3.50
N PHE A 39 -6.97 -7.07 3.13
CA PHE A 39 -7.22 -5.64 3.31
C PHE A 39 -7.06 -4.91 1.99
N SER A 40 -7.88 -3.90 1.76
CA SER A 40 -7.77 -3.05 0.59
C SER A 40 -7.95 -1.58 0.96
N LEU A 41 -7.12 -0.71 0.37
CA LEU A 41 -7.25 0.74 0.60
C LEU A 41 -8.55 1.29 0.03
N ARG A 42 -9.08 0.67 -1.02
CA ARG A 42 -10.36 1.02 -1.64
C ARG A 42 -11.01 -0.18 -2.35
N SER A 43 -12.30 -0.09 -2.62
CA SER A 43 -12.97 -1.06 -3.50
C SER A 43 -12.47 -0.92 -4.95
N GLY A 44 -12.36 -2.05 -5.64
CA GLY A 44 -11.99 -2.10 -7.06
C GLY A 44 -13.06 -1.64 -8.05
N GLY A 45 -14.26 -1.34 -7.56
CA GLY A 45 -15.41 -0.96 -8.38
C GLY A 45 -16.31 -2.17 -8.74
N GLY A 46 -17.52 -1.88 -9.23
CA GLY A 46 -18.57 -2.89 -9.57
C GLY A 46 -18.48 -3.43 -11.02
N GLY A 47 -17.30 -3.42 -11.64
CA GLY A 47 -17.12 -4.00 -12.97
C GLY A 47 -17.10 -5.53 -12.99
N PRO A 48 -16.95 -6.16 -14.18
CA PRO A 48 -16.81 -7.60 -14.31
C PRO A 48 -15.72 -8.14 -13.40
N GLN A 49 -15.98 -9.24 -12.72
CA GLN A 49 -15.05 -9.87 -11.79
C GLN A 49 -14.84 -11.33 -12.18
N GLN A 50 -13.72 -11.89 -11.76
CA GLN A 50 -13.48 -13.32 -11.89
C GLN A 50 -14.27 -14.08 -10.82
N ASN A 51 -14.80 -15.24 -11.16
CA ASN A 51 -15.60 -16.06 -10.22
C ASN A 51 -14.83 -16.38 -8.94
N GLU A 52 -13.51 -16.55 -9.04
CA GLU A 52 -12.63 -16.81 -7.90
C GLU A 52 -12.47 -15.61 -6.96
N ALA A 53 -12.79 -14.41 -7.41
CA ALA A 53 -12.72 -13.20 -6.59
C ALA A 53 -13.93 -13.07 -5.65
N GLU A 54 -15.10 -13.58 -6.01
CA GLU A 54 -16.35 -13.40 -5.27
C GLU A 54 -16.25 -13.79 -3.79
N PRO A 55 -15.76 -14.97 -3.41
CA PRO A 55 -15.61 -15.34 -2.01
C PRO A 55 -14.57 -14.47 -1.28
N LEU A 56 -13.53 -14.02 -1.98
CA LEU A 56 -12.50 -13.18 -1.39
C LEU A 56 -12.97 -11.74 -1.16
N VAL A 57 -13.90 -11.24 -1.98
CA VAL A 57 -14.52 -9.92 -1.79
C VAL A 57 -15.25 -9.86 -0.45
N ALA A 58 -16.02 -10.90 -0.13
CA ALA A 58 -16.75 -10.98 1.13
C ALA A 58 -15.83 -11.04 2.36
N GLU A 59 -14.61 -11.57 2.19
CA GLU A 59 -13.61 -11.66 3.25
C GLU A 59 -12.71 -10.42 3.34
N THR A 60 -12.74 -9.53 2.32
CA THR A 60 -11.86 -8.36 2.26
C THR A 60 -12.37 -7.23 3.15
N GLU A 61 -11.53 -6.78 4.06
CA GLU A 61 -11.80 -5.57 4.84
C GLU A 61 -11.28 -4.33 4.09
N TYR A 62 -12.20 -3.45 3.78
CA TYR A 62 -11.87 -2.19 3.10
C TYR A 62 -11.57 -1.10 4.12
N CYS A 63 -10.49 -0.33 3.86
CA CYS A 63 -10.20 0.83 4.67
C CYS A 63 -11.37 1.83 4.61
N PRO A 64 -11.82 2.37 5.74
CA PRO A 64 -12.87 3.38 5.76
C PRO A 64 -12.46 4.63 4.97
N SER A 65 -13.45 5.36 4.46
CA SER A 65 -13.18 6.68 3.87
C SER A 65 -12.45 7.58 4.86
N LEU A 66 -11.52 8.42 4.36
CA LEU A 66 -10.73 9.35 5.18
C LEU A 66 -11.59 10.23 6.09
N LEU A 67 -12.73 10.69 5.57
CA LEU A 67 -13.67 11.56 6.29
C LEU A 67 -14.72 10.79 7.10
N SER A 68 -14.65 9.46 7.15
CA SER A 68 -15.59 8.68 7.97
C SER A 68 -15.34 8.91 9.46
N ARG A 69 -16.42 8.80 10.25
CA ARG A 69 -16.33 8.91 11.72
C ARG A 69 -15.35 7.88 12.30
N ALA A 70 -15.29 6.68 11.74
CA ALA A 70 -14.39 5.62 12.16
C ALA A 70 -12.92 6.01 11.95
N MET A 71 -12.57 6.55 10.77
CA MET A 71 -11.21 7.00 10.47
C MET A 71 -10.81 8.21 11.31
N LEU A 72 -11.65 9.25 11.31
CA LEU A 72 -11.39 10.48 12.07
C LEU A 72 -11.31 10.21 13.58
N GLY A 73 -12.23 9.43 14.12
CA GLY A 73 -12.21 9.07 15.55
C GLY A 73 -10.93 8.33 15.94
N ARG A 74 -10.50 7.37 15.13
CA ARG A 74 -9.25 6.63 15.38
C ARG A 74 -8.04 7.55 15.27
N PHE A 75 -7.98 8.41 14.27
CA PHE A 75 -6.87 9.34 14.08
C PHE A 75 -6.79 10.36 15.23
N PHE A 76 -7.89 11.00 15.62
CA PHE A 76 -7.89 11.94 16.75
C PHE A 76 -7.58 11.25 18.08
N HIS A 77 -8.04 10.02 18.29
CA HIS A 77 -7.66 9.23 19.45
C HIS A 77 -6.14 9.00 19.47
N ALA A 78 -5.55 8.61 18.35
CA ALA A 78 -4.09 8.43 18.21
C ALA A 78 -3.32 9.73 18.49
N VAL A 79 -3.75 10.86 17.95
CA VAL A 79 -3.14 12.17 18.19
C VAL A 79 -3.18 12.52 19.68
N ARG A 80 -4.29 12.23 20.37
CA ARG A 80 -4.42 12.49 21.80
C ARG A 80 -3.56 11.58 22.66
N GLN A 81 -3.50 10.29 22.35
CA GLN A 81 -2.83 9.29 23.19
C GLN A 81 -1.34 9.16 22.90
N ARG A 82 -0.94 9.34 21.63
CA ARG A 82 0.44 9.10 21.16
C ARG A 82 0.89 10.19 20.18
N PRO A 83 0.86 11.49 20.56
CA PRO A 83 1.16 12.60 19.64
C PRO A 83 2.57 12.50 19.04
N GLY A 84 3.55 12.10 19.83
CA GLY A 84 4.93 11.92 19.36
C GLY A 84 5.08 10.83 18.31
N ASP A 85 4.32 9.72 18.42
CA ASP A 85 4.35 8.66 17.42
C ASP A 85 3.67 9.11 16.11
N VAL A 86 2.55 9.84 16.21
CA VAL A 86 1.89 10.43 15.03
C VAL A 86 2.84 11.40 14.32
N THR A 87 3.51 12.27 15.05
CA THR A 87 4.51 13.20 14.48
C THR A 87 5.66 12.44 13.81
N ARG A 88 6.15 11.34 14.42
CA ARG A 88 7.17 10.48 13.81
C ARG A 88 6.71 9.85 12.49
N LEU A 89 5.42 9.49 12.35
CA LEU A 89 4.90 8.97 11.08
C LEU A 89 4.98 10.02 9.97
N PHE A 90 4.56 11.25 10.23
CA PHE A 90 4.69 12.34 9.26
C PHE A 90 6.15 12.64 8.93
N ALA A 91 7.02 12.70 9.93
CA ALA A 91 8.46 12.89 9.74
C ALA A 91 9.07 11.75 8.90
N ALA A 92 8.64 10.49 9.12
CA ALA A 92 9.09 9.34 8.35
C ALA A 92 8.70 9.43 6.87
N VAL A 93 7.50 9.92 6.55
CA VAL A 93 7.09 10.17 5.16
C VAL A 93 8.00 11.22 4.52
N ILE A 94 8.21 12.35 5.20
CA ILE A 94 9.02 13.46 4.67
C ILE A 94 10.47 13.03 4.50
N SER A 95 11.05 12.33 5.47
CA SER A 95 12.41 11.82 5.40
C SER A 95 12.59 10.83 4.25
N ALA A 96 11.73 9.83 4.16
CA ALA A 96 11.77 8.84 3.09
C ALA A 96 11.53 9.46 1.71
N TRP A 97 10.66 10.48 1.61
CA TRP A 97 10.41 11.19 0.35
C TRP A 97 11.63 11.99 -0.14
N ARG A 98 12.47 12.48 0.78
CA ARG A 98 13.72 13.18 0.45
C ARG A 98 14.82 12.24 -0.03
N GLU A 99 14.75 10.96 0.32
CA GLU A 99 15.72 9.97 -0.15
C GLU A 99 15.52 9.74 -1.67
N ARG A 100 16.57 9.99 -2.46
CA ARG A 100 16.59 9.70 -3.89
C ARG A 100 17.33 8.39 -4.13
N HIS A 101 16.89 7.63 -5.12
CA HIS A 101 17.65 6.49 -5.61
C HIS A 101 18.93 7.01 -6.30
N PRO A 102 20.12 6.41 -6.06
CA PRO A 102 21.38 6.85 -6.67
C PRO A 102 21.39 6.83 -8.21
N GLY A 103 20.48 6.11 -8.85
CA GLY A 103 20.30 6.05 -10.31
C GLY A 103 19.00 6.65 -10.80
N ALA A 104 18.31 7.44 -9.98
CA ALA A 104 17.10 8.14 -10.40
C ALA A 104 17.47 9.15 -11.48
N SER A 105 17.33 8.75 -12.74
CA SER A 105 17.17 9.72 -13.82
C SER A 105 15.97 10.60 -13.43
N ASP A 106 16.11 11.88 -13.62
CA ASP A 106 15.00 12.82 -13.41
C ASP A 106 13.94 12.54 -14.50
N HIS A 107 13.17 11.45 -14.31
CA HIS A 107 12.07 11.06 -15.18
C HIS A 107 10.89 12.03 -15.03
N SER A 108 11.19 13.31 -14.76
CA SER A 108 10.27 14.43 -14.93
C SER A 108 9.87 14.64 -16.41
N GLU A 109 10.58 14.00 -17.33
CA GLU A 109 10.15 13.92 -18.71
C GLU A 109 8.95 12.95 -18.81
N ALA A 110 7.77 13.54 -18.72
CA ALA A 110 6.55 12.86 -19.14
C ALA A 110 6.80 12.21 -20.52
N PRO A 111 6.29 10.99 -20.76
CA PRO A 111 6.47 10.30 -22.04
C PRO A 111 6.13 11.28 -23.17
N ALA A 112 6.99 11.31 -24.20
CA ALA A 112 6.95 12.29 -25.29
C ALA A 112 5.50 12.58 -25.72
N ALA A 113 5.09 13.81 -25.47
CA ALA A 113 3.70 14.27 -25.38
C ALA A 113 2.93 14.31 -26.71
N THR A 114 3.42 13.62 -27.75
CA THR A 114 2.90 13.78 -29.12
C THR A 114 1.62 12.98 -29.41
N THR A 115 1.21 12.03 -28.55
CA THR A 115 0.03 11.18 -28.83
C THR A 115 -1.04 11.21 -27.75
N LEU A 116 -0.80 11.86 -26.61
CA LEU A 116 -1.74 11.88 -25.51
C LEU A 116 -2.76 13.01 -25.61
N SER A 117 -4.03 12.74 -25.33
CA SER A 117 -5.07 13.75 -25.16
C SER A 117 -4.73 14.70 -24.01
N PHE A 118 -5.35 15.88 -23.98
CA PHE A 118 -5.13 16.86 -22.91
C PHE A 118 -5.40 16.26 -21.52
N GLY A 119 -6.45 15.46 -21.37
CA GLY A 119 -6.80 14.78 -20.12
C GLY A 119 -5.74 13.76 -19.68
N GLU A 120 -5.20 12.98 -20.61
CA GLU A 120 -4.13 12.02 -20.33
C GLU A 120 -2.82 12.72 -19.94
N ARG A 121 -2.50 13.87 -20.55
CA ARG A 121 -1.34 14.70 -20.15
C ARG A 121 -1.48 15.24 -18.73
N VAL A 122 -2.65 15.79 -18.39
CA VAL A 122 -2.94 16.28 -17.04
C VAL A 122 -2.82 15.14 -16.02
N LEU A 123 -3.37 13.98 -16.35
CA LEU A 123 -3.32 12.80 -15.51
C LEU A 123 -1.88 12.28 -15.33
N ALA A 124 -1.09 12.25 -16.42
CA ALA A 124 0.30 11.84 -16.39
C ALA A 124 1.14 12.79 -15.50
N VAL A 125 1.02 14.11 -15.72
CA VAL A 125 1.70 15.12 -14.89
C VAL A 125 1.28 14.99 -13.41
N TYR A 126 0.00 14.77 -13.14
CA TYR A 126 -0.52 14.57 -11.79
C TYR A 126 0.05 13.34 -11.11
N HIS A 127 0.18 12.23 -11.84
CA HIS A 127 0.72 10.98 -11.29
C HIS A 127 2.23 11.03 -11.07
N HIS A 128 2.98 11.75 -11.91
CA HIS A 128 4.44 11.87 -11.82
C HIS A 128 4.91 13.06 -10.96
N ASN A 129 3.99 13.93 -10.50
CA ASN A 129 4.36 15.06 -9.67
C ASN A 129 4.78 14.61 -8.27
N ALA A 130 6.05 14.88 -7.93
CA ALA A 130 6.65 14.49 -6.66
C ALA A 130 5.90 15.06 -5.44
N TRP A 131 5.38 16.29 -5.53
CA TRP A 131 4.65 16.95 -4.45
C TRP A 131 3.26 16.34 -4.26
N VAL A 132 2.59 15.96 -5.35
CA VAL A 132 1.33 15.22 -5.29
C VAL A 132 1.54 13.86 -4.64
N TYR A 133 2.65 13.19 -4.97
CA TYR A 133 3.00 11.93 -4.32
C TYR A 133 3.24 12.10 -2.82
N LEU A 134 3.96 13.17 -2.42
CA LEU A 134 4.14 13.51 -1.00
C LEU A 134 2.81 13.76 -0.30
N ALA A 135 1.96 14.62 -0.86
CA ALA A 135 0.65 14.92 -0.28
C ALA A 135 -0.20 13.66 -0.08
N LYS A 136 -0.28 12.80 -1.10
CA LYS A 136 -0.98 11.51 -1.01
C LYS A 136 -0.36 10.59 0.04
N SER A 137 0.99 10.57 0.15
CA SER A 137 1.67 9.75 1.16
C SER A 137 1.41 10.24 2.59
N LEU A 138 1.30 11.54 2.81
CA LEU A 138 0.90 12.11 4.11
C LEU A 138 -0.54 11.74 4.47
N VAL A 139 -1.44 11.72 3.49
CA VAL A 139 -2.84 11.27 3.67
C VAL A 139 -2.93 9.79 4.07
N LEU A 140 -1.91 8.98 3.80
CA LEU A 140 -1.90 7.57 4.23
C LEU A 140 -1.60 7.38 5.73
N VAL A 141 -1.16 8.41 6.45
CA VAL A 141 -0.89 8.30 7.90
C VAL A 141 -2.12 7.85 8.69
N PRO A 142 -3.31 8.45 8.56
CA PRO A 142 -4.53 7.94 9.20
C PRO A 142 -4.86 6.50 8.83
N TYR A 143 -4.70 6.12 7.55
CA TYR A 143 -4.92 4.74 7.09
C TYR A 143 -3.97 3.75 7.76
N ALA A 144 -2.69 4.11 7.90
CA ALA A 144 -1.69 3.25 8.54
C ALA A 144 -1.95 3.08 10.04
N ILE A 145 -2.44 4.12 10.73
CA ILE A 145 -2.86 4.05 12.12
C ILE A 145 -4.05 3.10 12.26
N TRP A 146 -5.11 3.31 11.46
CA TRP A 146 -6.29 2.46 11.47
C TRP A 146 -5.95 1.01 11.18
N LEU A 147 -5.21 0.76 10.09
CA LEU A 147 -4.82 -0.59 9.68
C LEU A 147 -3.91 -1.25 10.72
N GLY A 148 -2.91 -0.54 11.23
CA GLY A 148 -1.97 -1.07 12.22
C GLY A 148 -2.66 -1.53 13.49
N ASP A 149 -3.66 -0.78 13.98
CA ASP A 149 -4.46 -1.18 15.12
C ASP A 149 -5.33 -2.42 14.79
N ARG A 150 -5.97 -2.43 13.61
CA ARG A 150 -6.76 -3.60 13.17
C ARG A 150 -5.92 -4.87 13.04
N LEU A 151 -4.71 -4.75 12.54
CA LEU A 151 -3.79 -5.89 12.42
C LEU A 151 -3.36 -6.41 13.80
N ARG A 152 -3.10 -5.52 14.75
CA ARG A 152 -2.80 -5.91 16.15
C ARG A 152 -3.98 -6.63 16.79
N ASP A 153 -5.18 -6.07 16.67
CA ASP A 153 -6.41 -6.64 17.24
C ASP A 153 -6.68 -8.06 16.70
N ARG A 154 -6.25 -8.35 15.48
CA ARG A 154 -6.37 -9.67 14.84
C ARG A 154 -5.16 -10.58 15.05
N GLY A 155 -4.15 -10.15 15.77
CA GLY A 155 -2.92 -10.92 16.01
C GLY A 155 -2.11 -11.19 14.74
N ILE A 156 -2.17 -10.30 13.74
CA ILE A 156 -1.41 -10.41 12.50
C ILE A 156 0.07 -10.21 12.78
N GLN A 157 0.89 -11.12 12.29
CA GLN A 157 2.33 -11.15 12.51
C GLN A 157 3.16 -10.62 11.35
N HIS A 158 2.57 -10.53 10.15
CA HIS A 158 3.23 -10.04 8.95
C HIS A 158 2.23 -9.45 7.97
N LEU A 159 2.60 -8.34 7.34
CA LEU A 159 1.81 -7.66 6.31
C LEU A 159 2.52 -7.77 4.95
N HIS A 160 1.88 -8.38 3.97
CA HIS A 160 2.36 -8.37 2.59
C HIS A 160 1.57 -7.34 1.77
N ALA A 161 2.26 -6.44 1.08
CA ALA A 161 1.61 -5.41 0.27
C ALA A 161 1.92 -5.61 -1.22
N HIS A 162 0.90 -5.50 -2.07
CA HIS A 162 1.10 -5.45 -3.51
C HIS A 162 1.22 -4.00 -4.00
N TRP A 163 2.17 -3.76 -4.91
CA TRP A 163 2.57 -2.48 -5.49
C TRP A 163 3.40 -1.61 -4.54
N ALA A 164 4.63 -1.30 -4.95
CA ALA A 164 5.59 -0.50 -4.17
C ALA A 164 5.18 0.98 -4.00
N THR A 165 4.00 1.38 -4.47
CA THR A 165 3.41 2.71 -4.34
C THR A 165 2.74 2.93 -2.98
N TYR A 166 1.45 3.30 -2.95
CA TYR A 166 0.70 3.64 -1.74
C TYR A 166 0.47 2.46 -0.77
N PRO A 167 0.23 1.21 -1.25
CA PRO A 167 0.10 0.09 -0.31
C PRO A 167 1.37 -0.13 0.50
N VAL A 168 2.54 -0.10 -0.15
CA VAL A 168 3.81 -0.28 0.55
C VAL A 168 4.15 0.95 1.42
N THR A 169 3.77 2.17 1.02
CA THR A 169 3.85 3.34 1.90
C THR A 169 3.02 3.11 3.16
N THR A 170 1.80 2.58 3.02
CA THR A 170 0.95 2.25 4.17
C THR A 170 1.59 1.16 5.03
N ALA A 171 2.11 0.08 4.45
CA ALA A 171 2.79 -0.99 5.19
C ALA A 171 4.05 -0.52 5.93
N TYR A 172 4.85 0.35 5.31
CA TYR A 172 6.00 1.00 5.93
C TYR A 172 5.59 1.82 7.18
N LEU A 173 4.51 2.56 7.09
CA LEU A 173 3.97 3.34 8.21
C LEU A 173 3.33 2.43 9.28
N VAL A 174 2.66 1.34 8.88
CA VAL A 174 2.15 0.31 9.80
C VAL A 174 3.28 -0.30 10.62
N LYS A 175 4.42 -0.62 10.01
CA LYS A 175 5.59 -1.10 10.75
C LYS A 175 6.03 -0.09 11.81
N LYS A 176 6.06 1.20 11.49
CA LYS A 176 6.46 2.25 12.44
C LYS A 176 5.42 2.48 13.54
N TRP A 177 4.14 2.33 13.24
CA TRP A 177 3.05 2.49 14.20
C TRP A 177 2.82 1.27 15.08
N ALA A 178 2.77 0.10 14.44
CA ALA A 178 2.33 -1.15 15.05
C ALA A 178 3.46 -2.14 15.33
N GLY A 179 4.65 -1.93 14.79
CA GLY A 179 5.77 -2.87 14.91
C GLY A 179 5.62 -4.13 14.04
N ILE A 180 4.60 -4.21 13.18
CA ILE A 180 4.33 -5.37 12.34
C ILE A 180 5.29 -5.34 11.13
N PRO A 181 6.14 -6.37 10.94
CA PRO A 181 7.02 -6.46 9.79
C PRO A 181 6.22 -6.58 8.50
N TYR A 182 6.80 -6.08 7.41
CA TYR A 182 6.16 -6.17 6.10
C TYR A 182 7.11 -6.66 5.01
N SER A 183 6.54 -7.18 3.96
CA SER A 183 7.16 -7.48 2.67
C SER A 183 6.28 -6.95 1.55
N PHE A 184 6.79 -6.92 0.33
CA PHE A 184 5.97 -6.48 -0.78
C PHE A 184 6.39 -7.08 -2.13
N THR A 185 5.43 -7.11 -3.05
CA THR A 185 5.67 -7.39 -4.47
C THR A 185 5.69 -6.07 -5.23
N ALA A 186 6.82 -5.82 -5.92
CA ALA A 186 7.04 -4.66 -6.77
C ALA A 186 6.90 -5.03 -8.25
N HIS A 187 6.33 -4.13 -9.03
CA HIS A 187 6.15 -4.25 -10.46
C HIS A 187 6.95 -3.18 -11.20
N ALA A 188 7.19 -3.37 -12.50
CA ALA A 188 8.01 -2.44 -13.30
C ALA A 188 7.54 -0.98 -13.18
N TYR A 189 6.24 -0.75 -13.20
CA TYR A 189 5.67 0.60 -13.09
C TYR A 189 6.07 1.32 -11.81
N ASP A 190 6.00 0.66 -10.67
CA ASP A 190 6.27 1.25 -9.35
C ASP A 190 7.77 1.29 -9.02
N ILE A 191 8.60 0.59 -9.78
CA ILE A 191 10.07 0.67 -9.66
C ILE A 191 10.63 1.78 -10.56
N TYR A 192 10.15 1.84 -11.82
CA TYR A 192 10.75 2.72 -12.82
C TYR A 192 10.02 4.07 -12.97
N MET A 193 8.73 4.13 -12.67
CA MET A 193 7.94 5.35 -12.86
C MET A 193 7.71 6.14 -11.56
N ILE A 194 7.74 5.48 -10.39
CA ILE A 194 7.49 6.11 -9.08
C ILE A 194 8.52 5.57 -8.08
N ASP A 195 9.74 6.06 -8.16
CA ASP A 195 10.84 5.64 -7.31
C ASP A 195 10.86 6.32 -5.92
N ARG A 196 10.01 7.32 -5.70
CA ARG A 196 9.94 8.09 -4.46
C ARG A 196 9.67 7.18 -3.25
N MET A 197 10.44 7.41 -2.18
CA MET A 197 10.41 6.61 -0.95
C MET A 197 10.85 5.14 -1.14
N LEU A 198 11.16 4.69 -2.36
CA LEU A 198 11.50 3.30 -2.64
C LEU A 198 12.72 2.82 -1.83
N PRO A 199 13.84 3.60 -1.72
CA PRO A 199 14.99 3.18 -0.92
C PRO A 199 14.64 2.90 0.55
N ALA A 200 13.86 3.77 1.19
CA ALA A 200 13.42 3.58 2.56
C ALA A 200 12.50 2.35 2.72
N LYS A 201 11.60 2.15 1.79
CA LYS A 201 10.66 1.01 1.79
C LYS A 201 11.40 -0.32 1.64
N VAL A 202 12.37 -0.40 0.71
CA VAL A 202 13.19 -1.61 0.49
C VAL A 202 14.05 -1.91 1.71
N ARG A 203 14.74 -0.91 2.25
CA ARG A 203 15.62 -1.07 3.41
C ARG A 203 14.89 -1.61 4.65
N GLU A 204 13.64 -1.22 4.83
CA GLU A 204 12.86 -1.61 6.02
C GLU A 204 11.95 -2.83 5.79
N ALA A 205 11.79 -3.29 4.57
CA ALA A 205 11.04 -4.51 4.28
C ALA A 205 11.78 -5.76 4.78
N ALA A 206 11.04 -6.79 5.17
CA ALA A 206 11.62 -8.09 5.50
C ALA A 206 12.18 -8.79 4.25
N PHE A 207 11.48 -8.65 3.14
CA PHE A 207 11.91 -9.05 1.79
C PHE A 207 11.07 -8.34 0.73
N VAL A 208 11.58 -8.34 -0.49
CA VAL A 208 10.92 -7.78 -1.67
C VAL A 208 10.85 -8.86 -2.75
N VAL A 209 9.71 -8.96 -3.40
CA VAL A 209 9.48 -9.82 -4.57
C VAL A 209 9.40 -8.95 -5.80
N THR A 210 10.05 -9.35 -6.90
CA THR A 210 9.96 -8.69 -8.21
C THR A 210 9.59 -9.71 -9.27
N CYS A 211 8.88 -9.27 -10.31
CA CYS A 211 8.49 -10.13 -11.43
C CYS A 211 9.62 -10.34 -12.46
N ALA A 212 10.73 -9.60 -12.33
CA ALA A 212 11.90 -9.69 -13.22
C ALA A 212 13.06 -10.36 -12.51
N ARG A 213 13.82 -11.15 -13.29
CA ARG A 213 15.13 -11.71 -12.88
C ARG A 213 16.23 -10.71 -13.18
#